data_1a6914934c22f93055118b3ce5c453e5
#
_entry.id   1a6914934c22f93055118b3ce5c453e5
#
_cell.length_a   1.000
_cell.length_b   1.000
_cell.length_c   1.000
_cell.angle_alpha   90.00
_cell.angle_beta   90.00
_cell.angle_gamma   90.00
#
_symmetry.space_group_name_H-M   'P 1'
#
loop_
_entity.id
_entity.type
_entity.pdbx_description
1 polymer ?
#
loop_
_entity_poly.entity_id
_entity_poly.type
_entity_poly.pdbx_seq_one_letter_code
_entity_poly.pdbx_strand_id
1 'polypeptide(L)'
;MFAVIFEVEINEERKDEYLKIASILKEQLVNQKGFISVERFQSLINEKKLLSLSYWEDEEAILSWKKNIDHMSAQKKGRESIFKDYKINIAKIQKSYTLETS
;
A
#
# COMPACT_ATOMS: atom_id res chain seq x y z
N MET A 1 4.41 2.73 -16.78
CA MET A 1 4.64 2.44 -15.37
C MET A 1 3.68 3.21 -14.49
N PHE A 2 3.18 2.56 -13.47
CA PHE A 2 2.23 3.18 -12.56
C PHE A 2 2.77 3.17 -11.14
N ALA A 3 2.37 4.15 -10.35
CA ALA A 3 2.70 4.20 -8.94
C ALA A 3 1.40 4.15 -8.15
N VAL A 4 1.39 3.38 -7.08
CA VAL A 4 0.27 3.34 -6.16
C VAL A 4 0.73 3.97 -4.87
N ILE A 5 0.03 5.02 -4.47
CA ILE A 5 0.34 5.75 -3.25
C ILE A 5 -0.77 5.41 -2.28
N PHE A 6 -0.46 4.57 -1.32
CA PHE A 6 -1.45 4.10 -0.35
C PHE A 6 -1.12 4.75 0.99
N GLU A 7 -1.92 5.74 1.38
CA GLU A 7 -1.73 6.40 2.66
C GLU A 7 -2.72 5.76 3.61
N VAL A 8 -2.24 5.33 4.75
CA VAL A 8 -3.11 4.66 5.70
C VAL A 8 -2.86 5.19 7.10
N GLU A 9 -3.95 5.41 7.83
CA GLU A 9 -3.86 5.75 9.23
C GLU A 9 -4.42 4.55 9.96
N ILE A 10 -3.63 3.98 10.86
CA ILE A 10 -4.02 2.76 11.54
C ILE A 10 -4.36 3.02 12.98
N ASN A 11 -5.19 2.18 13.55
CA ASN A 11 -5.49 2.24 14.97
C ASN A 11 -4.23 1.82 15.70
N GLU A 12 -3.78 2.66 16.62
CA GLU A 12 -2.52 2.43 17.32
C GLU A 12 -2.45 1.06 17.97
N GLU A 13 -3.57 0.62 18.53
CA GLU A 13 -3.63 -0.68 19.16
C GLU A 13 -3.46 -1.84 18.21
N ARG A 14 -3.63 -1.59 16.93
CA ARG A 14 -3.57 -2.64 15.93
C ARG A 14 -2.39 -2.49 14.98
N LYS A 15 -1.41 -1.68 15.35
CA LYS A 15 -0.25 -1.45 14.50
C LYS A 15 0.54 -2.73 14.23
N ASP A 16 0.75 -3.53 15.26
CA ASP A 16 1.49 -4.77 15.10
C ASP A 16 0.75 -5.73 14.17
N GLU A 17 -0.57 -5.77 14.30
CA GLU A 17 -1.40 -6.60 13.44
C GLU A 17 -1.31 -6.14 11.99
N TYR A 18 -1.33 -4.81 11.78
CA TYR A 18 -1.21 -4.27 10.44
C TYR A 18 0.13 -4.63 9.81
N LEU A 19 1.22 -4.46 10.56
CA LEU A 19 2.56 -4.75 10.03
C LEU A 19 2.72 -6.22 9.69
N LYS A 20 2.10 -7.10 10.47
CA LYS A 20 2.16 -8.52 10.21
C LYS A 20 1.42 -8.86 8.92
N ILE A 21 0.22 -8.32 8.75
CA ILE A 21 -0.56 -8.56 7.55
C ILE A 21 0.14 -7.96 6.34
N ALA A 22 0.72 -6.77 6.49
CA ALA A 22 1.43 -6.11 5.40
C ALA A 22 2.63 -6.94 4.95
N SER A 23 3.30 -7.60 5.88
CA SER A 23 4.44 -8.46 5.56
C SER A 23 3.98 -9.66 4.74
N ILE A 24 2.85 -10.26 5.11
CA ILE A 24 2.29 -11.38 4.38
C ILE A 24 1.88 -10.95 2.97
N LEU A 25 1.25 -9.78 2.85
CA LEU A 25 0.84 -9.28 1.55
C LEU A 25 2.04 -8.98 0.67
N LYS A 26 3.13 -8.52 1.25
CA LYS A 26 4.33 -8.24 0.48
C LYS A 26 4.88 -9.53 -0.13
N GLU A 27 4.85 -10.63 0.61
CA GLU A 27 5.29 -11.91 0.10
C GLU A 27 4.45 -12.35 -1.09
N GLN A 28 3.15 -12.07 -1.05
CA GLN A 28 2.27 -12.40 -2.15
C GLN A 28 2.54 -11.51 -3.35
N LEU A 29 2.88 -10.24 -3.11
CA LEU A 29 3.12 -9.29 -4.17
C LEU A 29 4.33 -9.63 -5.02
N VAL A 30 5.38 -10.17 -4.42
CA VAL A 30 6.61 -10.45 -5.20
C VAL A 30 6.38 -11.44 -6.32
N ASN A 31 5.31 -12.23 -6.25
CA ASN A 31 5.00 -13.18 -7.31
C ASN A 31 3.89 -12.68 -8.23
N GLN A 32 3.39 -11.47 -8.00
CA GLN A 32 2.31 -10.93 -8.81
C GLN A 32 2.85 -10.37 -10.13
N LYS A 33 2.26 -10.79 -11.23
CA LYS A 33 2.67 -10.30 -12.54
C LYS A 33 2.41 -8.79 -12.59
N GLY A 34 3.36 -8.05 -13.10
CA GLY A 34 3.22 -6.60 -13.22
C GLY A 34 3.70 -5.82 -12.01
N PHE A 35 3.99 -6.50 -10.92
CA PHE A 35 4.48 -5.83 -9.73
C PHE A 35 5.98 -5.56 -9.89
N ILE A 36 6.44 -4.36 -9.51
CA ILE A 36 7.86 -4.01 -9.59
C ILE A 36 8.47 -3.91 -8.20
N SER A 37 7.94 -3.08 -7.33
CA SER A 37 8.52 -2.89 -6.00
C SER A 37 7.54 -2.24 -5.04
N VAL A 38 7.82 -2.35 -3.76
CA VAL A 38 7.04 -1.67 -2.73
C VAL A 38 7.96 -1.31 -1.57
N GLU A 39 7.70 -0.14 -1.02
CA GLU A 39 8.45 0.31 0.15
C GLU A 39 7.48 1.10 1.04
N ARG A 40 7.64 0.97 2.36
CA ARG A 40 6.78 1.69 3.29
C ARG A 40 7.54 2.80 3.94
N PHE A 41 6.84 3.87 4.24
CA PHE A 41 7.42 5.06 4.84
C PHE A 41 6.57 5.48 6.02
N GLN A 42 7.20 6.03 7.03
CA GLN A 42 6.53 6.50 8.23
C GLN A 42 6.43 8.01 8.16
N SER A 43 5.26 8.57 8.42
CA SER A 43 5.10 10.01 8.47
C SER A 43 5.90 10.56 9.64
N LEU A 44 6.60 11.65 9.40
CA LEU A 44 7.38 12.29 10.46
C LEU A 44 6.52 13.18 11.35
N ILE A 45 5.32 13.52 10.90
CA ILE A 45 4.44 14.38 11.69
C ILE A 45 3.27 13.63 12.30
N ASN A 46 3.01 12.42 11.88
CA ASN A 46 1.90 11.63 12.43
C ASN A 46 2.35 10.18 12.55
N GLU A 47 2.63 9.74 13.77
CA GLU A 47 3.12 8.40 14.02
C GLU A 47 2.15 7.29 13.61
N LYS A 48 0.88 7.61 13.48
CA LYS A 48 -0.14 6.62 13.13
C LYS A 48 -0.31 6.51 11.62
N LYS A 49 0.38 7.35 10.86
CA LYS A 49 0.21 7.36 9.42
C LYS A 49 1.40 6.75 8.71
N LEU A 50 1.12 5.82 7.83
CA LEU A 50 2.12 5.16 7.03
C LEU A 50 1.79 5.33 5.56
N LEU A 51 2.82 5.29 4.71
CA LEU A 51 2.65 5.39 3.29
C LEU A 51 3.28 4.14 2.68
N SER A 52 2.54 3.46 1.82
CA SER A 52 3.09 2.38 1.03
C SER A 52 3.18 2.90 -0.41
N LEU A 53 4.38 2.88 -0.96
CA LEU A 53 4.59 3.32 -2.33
C LEU A 53 4.99 2.11 -3.13
N SER A 54 4.19 1.77 -4.14
CA SER A 54 4.50 0.61 -4.97
C SER A 54 4.51 1.01 -6.43
N TYR A 55 5.31 0.31 -7.22
CA TYR A 55 5.42 0.55 -8.65
C TYR A 55 4.98 -0.67 -9.42
N TRP A 56 4.32 -0.46 -10.53
CA TRP A 56 3.67 -1.52 -11.30
C TRP A 56 3.80 -1.26 -12.79
N GLU A 57 3.85 -2.32 -13.56
CA GLU A 57 3.89 -2.19 -15.01
C GLU A 57 2.47 -2.15 -15.57
N ASP A 58 1.50 -2.73 -14.86
CA ASP A 58 0.20 -3.02 -15.38
C ASP A 58 -0.90 -2.58 -14.43
N GLU A 59 -1.85 -1.85 -14.90
CA GLU A 59 -2.95 -1.35 -14.09
C GLU A 59 -3.89 -2.47 -13.63
N GLU A 60 -4.05 -3.52 -14.45
CA GLU A 60 -4.90 -4.63 -14.06
C GLU A 60 -4.40 -5.33 -12.81
N ALA A 61 -3.08 -5.45 -12.68
CA ALA A 61 -2.49 -6.06 -11.50
C ALA A 61 -2.77 -5.22 -10.26
N ILE A 62 -2.80 -3.89 -10.41
CA ILE A 62 -3.12 -3.00 -9.32
C ILE A 62 -4.55 -3.21 -8.87
N LEU A 63 -5.47 -3.33 -9.82
CA LEU A 63 -6.89 -3.52 -9.49
C LEU A 63 -7.12 -4.83 -8.76
N SER A 64 -6.38 -5.85 -9.14
CA SER A 64 -6.46 -7.13 -8.47
C SER A 64 -5.95 -7.03 -7.03
N TRP A 65 -4.85 -6.31 -6.82
CA TRP A 65 -4.29 -6.09 -5.49
C TRP A 65 -5.22 -5.23 -4.62
N LYS A 66 -5.89 -4.25 -5.23
CA LYS A 66 -6.79 -3.37 -4.50
C LYS A 66 -7.94 -4.15 -3.86
N LYS A 67 -8.35 -5.24 -4.48
CA LYS A 67 -9.41 -6.07 -3.90
C LYS A 67 -9.00 -6.63 -2.54
N ASN A 68 -7.73 -6.92 -2.35
CA ASN A 68 -7.24 -7.39 -1.07
C ASN A 68 -7.34 -6.31 -0.01
N ILE A 69 -7.05 -5.07 -0.40
CA ILE A 69 -7.16 -3.94 0.53
C ILE A 69 -8.60 -3.70 0.91
N ASP A 70 -9.52 -3.75 -0.06
CA ASP A 70 -10.94 -3.58 0.20
C ASP A 70 -11.45 -4.67 1.15
N HIS A 71 -10.99 -5.89 0.94
CA HIS A 71 -11.37 -7.01 1.79
C HIS A 71 -10.89 -6.81 3.23
N MET A 72 -9.65 -6.36 3.39
CA MET A 72 -9.09 -6.11 4.69
C MET A 72 -9.82 -4.99 5.42
N SER A 73 -10.18 -3.93 4.71
CA SER A 73 -10.82 -2.80 5.34
C SER A 73 -12.27 -3.10 5.72
N ALA A 74 -12.91 -4.01 5.00
CA ALA A 74 -14.30 -4.35 5.27
C ALA A 74 -14.42 -5.46 6.31
N GLN A 75 -13.27 -6.09 6.59
CA GLN A 75 -13.31 -7.18 7.47
C GLN A 75 -13.58 -6.79 8.87
N LYS A 76 -14.72 -7.26 9.43
CA LYS A 76 -14.88 -6.95 10.71
C LYS A 76 -16.05 -7.42 11.29
N LYS A 77 -16.80 -8.07 11.34
CA LYS A 77 -17.86 -8.61 11.99
C LYS A 77 -18.05 -8.01 13.28
N GLY A 78 -18.45 -6.88 13.43
CA GLY A 78 -18.70 -6.22 14.66
C GLY A 78 -17.41 -5.71 15.28
N ARG A 79 -16.31 -5.80 14.55
CA ARG A 79 -15.06 -5.30 15.05
C ARG A 79 -14.59 -4.19 14.16
N GLU A 80 -13.75 -3.35 14.68
CA GLU A 80 -13.22 -2.26 13.90
C GLU A 80 -12.22 -2.77 12.88
N SER A 81 -12.13 -2.08 11.77
CA SER A 81 -11.14 -2.36 10.78
C SER A 81 -9.74 -2.06 11.34
N ILE A 82 -8.72 -2.66 10.76
CA ILE A 82 -7.34 -2.39 11.10
C ILE A 82 -7.03 -0.95 10.71
N PHE A 83 -7.66 -0.45 9.63
CA PHE A 83 -7.43 0.89 9.18
C PHE A 83 -8.43 1.84 9.82
N LYS A 84 -7.93 2.95 10.36
CA LYS A 84 -8.79 4.01 10.83
C LYS A 84 -9.23 4.81 9.62
N ASP A 85 -8.34 4.98 8.65
CA ASP A 85 -8.64 5.69 7.42
C ASP A 85 -7.60 5.30 6.38
N TYR A 86 -7.92 5.41 5.10
CA TYR A 86 -6.94 5.19 4.06
C TYR A 86 -7.34 5.91 2.78
N LYS A 87 -6.35 6.13 1.92
CA LYS A 87 -6.56 6.72 0.62
C LYS A 87 -5.60 6.06 -0.35
N ILE A 88 -6.10 5.67 -1.51
CA ILE A 88 -5.27 5.07 -2.55
C ILE A 88 -5.31 5.95 -3.77
N ASN A 89 -4.14 6.37 -4.25
CA ASN A 89 -4.03 7.11 -5.50
C ASN A 89 -3.24 6.25 -6.47
N ILE A 90 -3.72 6.10 -7.67
CA ILE A 90 -3.02 5.38 -8.72
C ILE A 90 -2.61 6.43 -9.74
N ALA A 91 -1.32 6.56 -9.98
CA ALA A 91 -0.80 7.59 -10.86
C ALA A 91 0.04 6.96 -11.97
N LYS A 92 -0.12 7.49 -13.16
CA LYS A 92 0.71 7.06 -14.28
C LYS A 92 1.95 7.95 -14.27
N ILE A 93 3.12 7.35 -14.28
CA ILE A 93 4.37 8.10 -14.23
C ILE A 93 4.71 8.55 -15.66
N GLN A 94 4.76 9.85 -15.86
CA GLN A 94 5.09 10.39 -17.18
C GLN A 94 6.59 10.55 -17.37
N LYS A 95 7.31 10.93 -16.34
CA LYS A 95 8.75 11.11 -16.41
C LYS A 95 9.38 10.71 -15.11
N SER A 96 10.59 10.20 -15.18
CA SER A 96 11.32 9.79 -13.99
C SER A 96 12.79 10.16 -14.19
N TYR A 97 13.35 10.86 -13.20
CA TYR A 97 14.75 11.25 -13.26
C TYR A 97 15.43 10.79 -11.99
N THR A 98 16.64 10.33 -12.12
CA THR A 98 17.48 9.96 -10.97
C THR A 98 18.71 10.84 -11.02
N LEU A 99 19.54 10.77 -10.01
CA LEU A 99 20.77 11.55 -10.00
C LEU A 99 21.64 11.22 -11.22
N GLU A 100 21.68 9.97 -11.60
CA GLU A 100 22.48 9.54 -12.75
C GLU A 100 21.89 9.94 -14.09
N THR A 101 20.57 10.07 -14.18
CA THR A 101 19.90 10.33 -15.44
C THR A 101 19.32 11.73 -15.55
N SER A 102 19.50 12.56 -14.52
CA SER A 102 18.95 13.91 -14.54
C SER A 102 19.81 14.89 -15.30
#